data_297e92e8b12a4978e6a6b0f3ab14a10e
#
_entry.id   297e92e8b12a4978e6a6b0f3ab14a10e
#
_cell.length_a   1.000
_cell.length_b   1.000
_cell.length_c   1.000
_cell.angle_alpha   90.00
_cell.angle_beta   90.00
_cell.angle_gamma   90.00
#
_symmetry.space_group_name_H-M   'P 1'
#
loop_
_entity.id
_entity.type
_entity.pdbx_description
1 polymer ?
#
loop_
_entity_poly.entity_id
_entity_poly.type
_entity_poly.pdbx_seq_one_letter_code
_entity_poly.pdbx_strand_id
1 'polypeptide(L)' 'MTNVLIVEDEQAIRRFLRTALEADGLRVYEAETLQRGLLEAATRKPDLIILDLGLPDGEDRK' A
#
# COMPACT_ATOMS: atom_id res chain seq x y z
N MET A 1 -8.43 4.83 15.64
CA MET A 1 -8.56 3.97 14.46
C MET A 1 -7.21 3.76 13.83
N THR A 2 -6.91 2.53 13.49
CA THR A 2 -5.61 2.21 12.90
C THR A 2 -5.57 2.61 11.43
N ASN A 3 -4.55 3.35 11.06
CA ASN A 3 -4.38 3.82 9.69
C ASN A 3 -3.30 2.99 9.00
N VAL A 4 -3.63 2.51 7.80
CA VAL A 4 -2.72 1.68 7.01
C VAL A 4 -2.50 2.35 5.65
N LEU A 5 -1.24 2.40 5.25
CA LEU A 5 -0.89 2.90 3.92
C LEU A 5 -0.44 1.71 3.08
N ILE A 6 -1.07 1.53 1.93
CA ILE A 6 -0.69 0.49 0.99
C ILE A 6 0.05 1.15 -0.17
N VAL A 7 1.27 0.69 -0.42
CA VAL A 7 2.06 1.13 -1.57
C VAL A 7 2.15 -0.04 -2.52
N GLU A 8 1.37 0.01 -3.58
CA GLU A 8 1.24 -1.09 -4.52
C GLU A 8 0.94 -0.54 -5.90
N ASP A 9 1.71 -0.94 -6.90
CA ASP A 9 1.56 -0.40 -8.25
C ASP A 9 0.46 -1.09 -9.05
N GLU A 10 0.02 -2.26 -8.62
CA GLU A 10 -1.02 -2.98 -9.35
C GLU A 10 -2.38 -2.72 -8.71
N GLN A 11 -3.29 -2.17 -9.51
CA GLN A 11 -4.58 -1.73 -8.99
C GLN A 11 -5.40 -2.88 -8.40
N ALA A 12 -5.38 -4.03 -9.04
CA ALA A 12 -6.17 -5.16 -8.56
C ALA A 12 -5.72 -5.62 -7.19
N ILE A 13 -4.40 -5.69 -6.98
CA ILE A 13 -3.85 -6.11 -5.70
C ILE A 13 -4.14 -5.05 -4.65
N ARG A 14 -3.97 -3.79 -5.02
CA ARG A 14 -4.21 -2.69 -4.10
C ARG A 14 -5.66 -2.69 -3.61
N ARG A 15 -6.59 -2.93 -4.54
CA ARG A 15 -8.01 -2.98 -4.20
C ARG A 15 -8.32 -4.19 -3.31
N PHE A 16 -7.71 -5.33 -3.59
CA PHE A 16 -7.91 -6.51 -2.78
C PHE A 16 -7.46 -6.28 -1.35
N LEU A 17 -6.28 -5.72 -1.19
CA LEU A 17 -5.75 -5.45 0.14
C LEU A 17 -6.61 -4.44 0.89
N ARG A 18 -7.05 -3.40 0.18
CA ARG A 18 -7.90 -2.39 0.79
C ARG A 18 -9.20 -3.00 1.30
N THR A 19 -9.83 -3.82 0.46
CA THR A 19 -11.09 -4.43 0.84
C THR A 19 -10.92 -5.30 2.08
N ALA A 20 -9.85 -6.10 2.11
CA ALA A 20 -9.61 -6.98 3.24
C ALA A 20 -9.35 -6.21 4.51
N LEU A 21 -8.54 -5.15 4.42
CA LEU A 21 -8.18 -4.37 5.60
C LEU A 21 -9.36 -3.56 6.11
N GLU A 22 -10.15 -3.00 5.21
CA GLU A 22 -11.32 -2.23 5.63
C GLU A 22 -12.35 -3.13 6.29
N ALA A 23 -12.43 -4.39 5.88
CA ALA A 23 -13.33 -5.34 6.50
C ALA A 23 -12.97 -5.57 7.97
N ASP A 24 -11.70 -5.36 8.31
CA ASP A 24 -11.24 -5.48 9.69
C ASP A 24 -11.32 -4.15 10.45
N GLY A 25 -11.94 -3.15 9.85
CA GLY A 25 -12.15 -1.87 10.53
C GLY A 25 -10.97 -0.93 10.46
N LEU A 26 -10.02 -1.20 9.56
CA LEU A 26 -8.86 -0.33 9.42
C LEU A 26 -9.13 0.77 8.42
N ARG A 27 -8.47 1.91 8.61
CA ARG A 27 -8.55 2.99 7.64
C ARG A 27 -7.40 2.84 6.66
N VAL A 28 -7.71 2.83 5.37
CA VAL A 28 -6.72 2.52 4.35
C VAL A 28 -6.47 3.70 3.43
N TYR A 29 -5.20 4.00 3.23
CA TYR A 29 -4.73 4.95 2.23
C TYR A 29 -3.93 4.19 1.20
N GLU A 30 -3.88 4.70 -0.03
CA GLU A 30 -3.24 4.01 -1.13
C GLU A 30 -2.24 4.89 -1.85
N ALA A 31 -1.19 4.27 -2.37
CA ALA A 31 -0.22 4.93 -3.22
C ALA A 31 0.20 3.96 -4.30
N GLU A 32 0.38 4.48 -5.52
CA GLU A 32 0.72 3.66 -6.67
C GLU A 32 2.23 3.49 -6.85
N THR A 33 2.98 4.41 -6.30
CA THR A 33 4.43 4.40 -6.47
C THR A 33 5.10 4.60 -5.12
N LEU A 34 6.38 4.26 -5.06
CA LEU A 34 7.14 4.47 -3.85
C LEU A 34 7.22 5.95 -3.51
N GLN A 35 7.41 6.78 -4.53
CA GLN A 35 7.49 8.22 -4.32
C GLN A 35 6.21 8.76 -3.70
N ARG A 36 5.07 8.35 -4.24
CA ARG A 36 3.79 8.77 -3.68
C ARG A 36 3.60 8.19 -2.29
N GLY A 37 4.08 6.97 -2.08
CA GLY A 37 3.99 6.34 -0.77
C GLY A 37 4.74 7.12 0.29
N LEU A 38 5.93 7.61 -0.05
CA LEU A 38 6.71 8.40 0.89
C LEU A 38 5.97 9.69 1.24
N LEU A 39 5.35 10.32 0.24
CA LEU A 39 4.60 11.53 0.48
C LEU A 39 3.40 11.29 1.38
N GLU A 40 2.67 10.22 1.11
CA GLU A 40 1.50 9.87 1.91
C GLU A 40 1.92 9.49 3.33
N ALA A 41 3.03 8.77 3.47
CA ALA A 41 3.50 8.38 4.80
C ALA A 41 3.83 9.61 5.64
N ALA A 42 4.48 10.59 5.02
CA ALA A 42 4.83 11.82 5.73
C ALA A 42 3.59 12.63 6.10
N THR A 43 2.60 12.63 5.22
CA THR A 43 1.39 13.42 5.40
C THR A 43 0.39 12.76 6.35
N ARG A 44 0.16 11.46 6.16
CA ARG A 44 -0.87 10.73 6.90
C ARG A 44 -0.37 10.10 8.18
N LYS A 45 0.93 9.86 8.26
CA LYS A 45 1.56 9.21 9.43
C LYS A 45 0.82 7.94 9.81
N PRO A 46 0.74 6.98 8.90
CA PRO A 46 -0.01 5.75 9.17
C PRO A 46 0.68 4.92 10.25
N ASP A 47 -0.11 4.06 10.88
CA ASP A 47 0.41 3.16 11.89
C ASP A 47 1.13 1.98 11.26
N LEU A 48 0.76 1.63 10.04
CA LEU A 48 1.33 0.50 9.35
C LEU A 48 1.45 0.82 7.86
N ILE A 49 2.55 0.40 7.27
CA ILE A 49 2.78 0.57 5.83
C ILE A 49 3.00 -0.79 5.21
N ILE A 50 2.19 -1.10 4.20
CA ILE A 50 2.36 -2.31 3.42
C ILE A 50 3.01 -1.91 2.11
N LEU A 51 4.22 -2.37 1.91
CA LEU A 51 5.01 -2.04 0.73
C LEU A 51 5.12 -3.28 -0.15
N ASP A 52 4.38 -3.28 -1.24
CA ASP A 52 4.36 -4.43 -2.14
C ASP A 52 4.40 -3.93 -3.57
N LEU A 53 5.53 -3.36 -3.92
CA LEU A 53 5.73 -2.95 -5.30
C LEU A 53 6.13 -4.18 -6.09
N GLY A 54 5.26 -4.61 -6.98
CA GLY A 54 5.55 -5.79 -7.78
C GLY A 54 6.82 -5.55 -8.57
N LEU A 55 7.96 -6.00 -8.05
CA LEU A 55 9.24 -5.81 -8.72
C LEU A 55 9.35 -6.82 -9.83
N PRO A 56 9.44 -6.36 -11.01
CA PRO A 56 9.57 -7.25 -12.17
C PRO A 56 10.88 -8.00 -12.15
N ASP A 57 11.05 -7.68 -11.72
CA ASP A 57 11.83 -8.10 -11.77
C ASP A 57 12.32 -8.55 -11.07
N GLY A 58 12.39 -8.58 -10.65
CA GLY A 58 12.52 -8.92 -10.15
C GLY A 58 12.62 -9.67 -10.00
N GLU A 59 12.58 -9.78 -10.12
CA GLU A 59 12.72 -10.38 -10.16
C GLU A 59 12.89 -10.96 -10.54
N ASP A 60 12.92 -11.10 -10.72
CA ASP A 60 13.02 -11.65 -11.26
C ASP A 60 13.66 -12.16 -11.41
N ARG A 61 13.95 -12.39 -11.26
CA ARG A 61 14.37 -12.77 -11.38
C ARG A 61 14.75 -13.34 -11.81
N LYS A 62 14.92 -13.40 -12.05
CA LYS A 62 15.09 -13.87 -12.54
C LYS A 62 15.53 -14.32 -12.67
#